data_09fed994a83a4b876927f4f2f0301996
#
_entry.id   09fed994a83a4b876927f4f2f0301996
#
_cell.length_a   1.000
_cell.length_b   1.000
_cell.length_c   1.000
_cell.angle_alpha   90.00
_cell.angle_beta   90.00
_cell.angle_gamma   90.00
#
_symmetry.space_group_name_H-M   'P 1'
#
loop_
_entity.id
_entity.type
_entity.pdbx_description
1 polymer ?
#
loop_
_entity_poly.entity_id
_entity_poly.type
_entity_poly.pdbx_seq_one_letter_code
_entity_poly.pdbx_strand_id
1 'polypeptide(L)'
;MQLKFLSIFVKLGFGVLLVSSKLFAFAQPAGLLYDPEPPIDSAYVRVIHAAREGMVDVVVDGRIRLKKLAYAESSEYMVLAGGKHTMAIHASGKPTPYFSTVFEVVKGRAVSLAFTTFRVGAEPIFFEDKANTNKLKALLSVYNLDSKVGPVDILTTDGATKVFEGLAYATSASLLVNPIAIDLIAAKIGDKVPQGRMSLAMTQGGTYSVLLLPGDSGKLIVRTALNKIERYTTK
;
A
#
# COMPACT_ATOMS: atom_id res chain seq x y z
N MET A 1 -50.56 -12.95 92.66
CA MET A 1 -50.79 -12.58 91.27
C MET A 1 -49.58 -11.85 90.80
N GLN A 2 -48.65 -12.57 90.23
CA GLN A 2 -47.37 -12.01 89.76
C GLN A 2 -47.12 -12.44 88.30
N LEU A 3 -47.04 -11.43 87.43
CA LEU A 3 -46.73 -11.60 86.04
C LEU A 3 -45.17 -11.76 85.91
N LYS A 4 -44.76 -12.86 85.33
CA LYS A 4 -43.37 -13.06 84.92
C LYS A 4 -43.18 -12.52 83.52
N PHE A 5 -42.32 -11.49 83.38
CA PHE A 5 -41.80 -11.02 82.06
C PHE A 5 -40.71 -11.95 81.55
N LEU A 6 -40.95 -12.52 80.39
CA LEU A 6 -39.97 -13.32 79.67
C LEU A 6 -39.25 -12.38 78.65
N SER A 7 -37.96 -12.11 78.89
CA SER A 7 -37.09 -11.31 78.04
C SER A 7 -36.53 -12.20 76.95
N ILE A 8 -36.90 -11.95 75.70
CA ILE A 8 -36.30 -12.62 74.52
C ILE A 8 -35.18 -11.76 74.01
N PHE A 9 -33.92 -12.21 74.14
CA PHE A 9 -32.77 -11.62 73.50
C PHE A 9 -32.73 -12.06 72.04
N VAL A 10 -33.05 -11.15 71.10
CA VAL A 10 -32.80 -11.31 69.67
C VAL A 10 -31.36 -10.89 69.39
N LYS A 11 -30.47 -11.87 69.10
CA LYS A 11 -29.12 -11.64 68.61
C LYS A 11 -29.23 -11.32 67.12
N LEU A 12 -29.07 -10.05 66.76
CA LEU A 12 -28.93 -9.59 65.40
C LEU A 12 -27.48 -9.91 64.94
N GLY A 13 -27.30 -11.00 64.13
CA GLY A 13 -26.05 -11.30 63.47
C GLY A 13 -25.87 -10.41 62.26
N PHE A 14 -24.96 -9.46 62.32
CA PHE A 14 -24.56 -8.63 61.18
C PHE A 14 -23.63 -9.46 60.29
N GLY A 15 -24.22 -10.11 59.26
CA GLY A 15 -23.45 -10.77 58.20
C GLY A 15 -22.88 -9.74 57.25
N VAL A 16 -21.56 -9.47 57.34
CA VAL A 16 -20.86 -8.67 56.38
C VAL A 16 -20.69 -9.51 55.08
N LEU A 17 -21.50 -9.23 54.07
CA LEU A 17 -21.39 -9.81 52.76
C LEU A 17 -20.21 -9.13 52.05
N LEU A 18 -19.04 -9.74 52.05
CA LEU A 18 -17.89 -9.35 51.23
C LEU A 18 -18.20 -9.64 49.76
N VAL A 19 -18.77 -8.66 49.06
CA VAL A 19 -18.92 -8.68 47.61
C VAL A 19 -17.51 -8.46 47.02
N SER A 20 -16.82 -9.54 46.67
CA SER A 20 -15.61 -9.47 45.87
C SER A 20 -15.97 -8.98 44.46
N SER A 21 -15.95 -7.67 44.24
CA SER A 21 -15.99 -7.09 42.92
C SER A 21 -14.69 -7.48 42.20
N LYS A 22 -14.76 -8.51 41.33
CA LYS A 22 -13.74 -8.74 40.32
C LYS A 22 -13.74 -7.54 39.40
N LEU A 23 -12.82 -6.61 39.61
CA LEU A 23 -12.43 -5.63 38.64
C LEU A 23 -11.90 -6.39 37.42
N PHE A 24 -12.75 -6.58 36.41
CA PHE A 24 -12.29 -6.88 35.07
C PHE A 24 -11.50 -5.64 34.63
N ALA A 25 -10.18 -5.69 34.80
CA ALA A 25 -9.30 -4.82 34.09
C ALA A 25 -9.52 -5.15 32.61
N PHE A 26 -10.32 -4.36 31.93
CA PHE A 26 -10.27 -4.28 30.48
C PHE A 26 -8.85 -3.79 30.18
N ALA A 27 -7.97 -4.72 29.82
CA ALA A 27 -6.74 -4.38 29.15
C ALA A 27 -7.20 -3.63 27.89
N GLN A 28 -7.16 -2.29 27.94
CA GLN A 28 -7.23 -1.52 26.72
C GLN A 28 -6.12 -2.09 25.83
N PRO A 29 -6.45 -2.50 24.60
CA PRO A 29 -5.38 -2.79 23.66
C PRO A 29 -4.51 -1.54 23.70
N ALA A 30 -3.24 -1.70 24.03
CA ALA A 30 -2.29 -0.63 23.95
C ALA A 30 -2.32 -0.18 22.48
N GLY A 31 -3.20 0.73 22.17
CA GLY A 31 -3.18 1.47 20.93
C GLY A 31 -1.85 2.19 20.99
N LEU A 32 -0.87 1.62 20.32
CA LEU A 32 0.41 2.29 20.14
C LEU A 32 0.06 3.64 19.55
N LEU A 33 0.32 4.71 20.28
CA LEU A 33 0.12 6.08 19.82
C LEU A 33 0.95 6.33 18.54
N TYR A 34 1.91 5.45 18.29
CA TYR A 34 2.79 5.39 17.13
C TYR A 34 2.92 3.93 16.68
N ASP A 35 2.79 3.68 15.39
CA ASP A 35 3.21 2.41 14.82
C ASP A 35 4.72 2.22 15.11
N PRO A 36 5.18 1.00 15.47
CA PRO A 36 6.60 0.75 15.68
C PRO A 36 7.39 1.19 14.45
N GLU A 37 8.47 1.92 14.66
CA GLU A 37 9.36 2.27 13.54
C GLU A 37 9.99 1.00 12.96
N PRO A 38 10.07 0.92 11.62
CA PRO A 38 10.78 -0.19 10.98
C PRO A 38 12.25 -0.24 11.41
N PRO A 39 12.86 -1.44 11.48
CA PRO A 39 14.29 -1.57 11.76
C PRO A 39 15.14 -0.69 10.84
N ILE A 40 16.29 -0.22 11.34
CA ILE A 40 17.19 0.70 10.62
C ILE A 40 17.76 0.12 9.32
N ASP A 41 17.75 -1.20 9.19
CA ASP A 41 18.18 -1.94 7.99
C ASP A 41 17.04 -2.24 7.03
N SER A 42 15.86 -1.69 7.26
CA SER A 42 14.67 -1.92 6.43
C SER A 42 14.81 -1.30 5.05
N ALA A 43 14.26 -2.01 4.07
CA ALA A 43 13.93 -1.54 2.74
C ALA A 43 12.41 -1.64 2.53
N TYR A 44 11.89 -0.89 1.59
CA TYR A 44 10.46 -0.79 1.32
C TYR A 44 10.18 -1.31 -0.08
N VAL A 45 9.37 -2.35 -0.19
CA VAL A 45 9.08 -3.02 -1.47
C VAL A 45 7.59 -3.09 -1.69
N ARG A 46 7.12 -2.64 -2.84
CA ARG A 46 5.74 -2.89 -3.26
C ARG A 46 5.69 -3.62 -4.60
N VAL A 47 4.57 -4.27 -4.85
CA VAL A 47 4.29 -5.01 -6.08
C VAL A 47 3.22 -4.28 -6.86
N ILE A 48 3.43 -4.12 -8.17
CA ILE A 48 2.45 -3.60 -9.12
C ILE A 48 2.05 -4.74 -10.05
N HIS A 49 0.76 -5.09 -10.02
CA HIS A 49 0.21 -6.12 -10.90
C HIS A 49 -0.24 -5.50 -12.23
N ALA A 50 0.67 -5.50 -13.21
CA ALA A 50 0.44 -4.94 -14.55
C ALA A 50 0.22 -6.02 -15.63
N ALA A 51 0.21 -7.30 -15.28
CA ALA A 51 -0.11 -8.39 -16.18
C ALA A 51 -1.64 -8.57 -16.27
N ARG A 52 -2.17 -8.75 -17.50
CA ARG A 52 -3.62 -8.91 -17.74
C ARG A 52 -4.11 -10.31 -17.41
N GLU A 53 -3.78 -10.78 -16.23
CA GLU A 53 -4.20 -12.08 -15.68
C GLU A 53 -5.09 -11.87 -14.46
N GLY A 54 -5.59 -12.97 -13.88
CA GLY A 54 -6.44 -12.93 -12.69
C GLY A 54 -5.70 -12.43 -11.46
N MET A 55 -6.38 -12.40 -10.31
CA MET A 55 -5.79 -12.02 -9.03
C MET A 55 -4.61 -12.93 -8.68
N VAL A 56 -3.60 -12.34 -8.05
CA VAL A 56 -2.40 -13.06 -7.63
C VAL A 56 -2.16 -12.96 -6.13
N ASP A 57 -1.51 -14.00 -5.60
CA ASP A 57 -0.91 -13.99 -4.27
C ASP A 57 0.61 -13.83 -4.43
N VAL A 58 1.22 -13.03 -3.58
CA VAL A 58 2.66 -12.78 -3.58
C VAL A 58 3.28 -13.40 -2.34
N VAL A 59 4.26 -14.26 -2.56
CA VAL A 59 5.04 -14.93 -1.52
C VAL A 59 6.44 -14.34 -1.54
N VAL A 60 6.94 -13.87 -0.40
CA VAL A 60 8.31 -13.38 -0.25
C VAL A 60 8.98 -14.23 0.84
N ASP A 61 10.15 -14.80 0.52
CA ASP A 61 10.92 -15.67 1.40
C ASP A 61 10.10 -16.80 2.02
N GLY A 62 9.25 -17.44 1.18
CA GLY A 62 8.39 -18.54 1.58
C GLY A 62 7.15 -18.13 2.40
N ARG A 63 6.91 -16.83 2.62
CA ARG A 63 5.74 -16.32 3.35
C ARG A 63 4.80 -15.56 2.44
N ILE A 64 3.51 -15.82 2.55
CA ILE A 64 2.49 -15.04 1.83
C ILE A 64 2.47 -13.63 2.42
N ARG A 65 2.82 -12.63 1.61
CA ARG A 65 2.82 -11.21 1.99
C ARG A 65 1.59 -10.49 1.47
N LEU A 66 1.11 -10.86 0.29
CA LEU A 66 -0.07 -10.27 -0.33
C LEU A 66 -1.00 -11.36 -0.82
N LYS A 67 -2.30 -11.12 -0.70
CA LYS A 67 -3.35 -12.01 -1.24
C LYS A 67 -4.29 -11.21 -2.15
N LYS A 68 -4.69 -11.84 -3.24
CA LYS A 68 -5.72 -11.33 -4.16
C LYS A 68 -5.41 -9.94 -4.73
N LEU A 69 -4.13 -9.64 -5.01
CA LEU A 69 -3.76 -8.42 -5.71
C LEU A 69 -4.34 -8.50 -7.14
N ALA A 70 -5.21 -7.56 -7.49
CA ALA A 70 -5.90 -7.55 -8.78
C ALA A 70 -5.06 -6.84 -9.86
N TYR A 71 -5.39 -7.12 -11.12
CA TYR A 71 -4.82 -6.38 -12.25
C TYR A 71 -5.04 -4.88 -12.10
N ALA A 72 -4.02 -4.13 -12.48
CA ALA A 72 -3.97 -2.66 -12.38
C ALA A 72 -3.98 -2.12 -10.94
N GLU A 73 -3.56 -2.92 -9.97
CA GLU A 73 -3.38 -2.48 -8.59
C GLU A 73 -1.90 -2.51 -8.19
N SER A 74 -1.57 -1.66 -7.21
CA SER A 74 -0.31 -1.72 -6.46
C SER A 74 -0.59 -2.07 -5.00
N SER A 75 0.30 -2.84 -4.40
CA SER A 75 0.26 -3.06 -2.95
C SER A 75 0.70 -1.81 -2.18
N GLU A 76 0.48 -1.82 -0.86
CA GLU A 76 1.26 -1.00 0.05
C GLU A 76 2.73 -1.45 0.04
N TYR A 77 3.64 -0.63 0.58
CA TYR A 77 5.04 -1.02 0.71
C TYR A 77 5.20 -2.01 1.86
N MET A 78 5.66 -3.20 1.55
CA MET A 78 6.12 -4.20 2.52
C MET A 78 7.47 -3.77 3.09
N VAL A 79 7.66 -3.96 4.39
CA VAL A 79 8.94 -3.76 5.05
C VAL A 79 9.75 -5.05 4.98
N LEU A 80 10.91 -5.02 4.35
CA LEU A 80 11.87 -6.12 4.24
C LEU A 80 13.23 -5.68 4.78
N ALA A 81 14.07 -6.63 5.19
CA ALA A 81 15.48 -6.34 5.45
C ALA A 81 16.20 -5.93 4.16
N GLY A 82 17.30 -5.19 4.24
CA GLY A 82 18.17 -4.99 3.08
C GLY A 82 18.86 -6.31 2.70
N GLY A 83 18.99 -6.57 1.40
CA GLY A 83 19.65 -7.78 0.88
C GLY A 83 18.85 -8.51 -0.20
N LYS A 84 19.18 -9.78 -0.40
CA LYS A 84 18.55 -10.65 -1.39
C LYS A 84 17.30 -11.33 -0.83
N HIS A 85 16.24 -11.32 -1.63
CA HIS A 85 14.96 -11.95 -1.32
C HIS A 85 14.48 -12.78 -2.49
N THR A 86 13.69 -13.79 -2.20
CA THR A 86 12.99 -14.59 -3.22
C THR A 86 11.53 -14.17 -3.25
N MET A 87 11.00 -13.90 -4.45
CA MET A 87 9.58 -13.63 -4.66
C MET A 87 8.97 -14.66 -5.58
N ALA A 88 7.82 -15.21 -5.19
CA ALA A 88 7.03 -16.09 -6.03
C ALA A 88 5.64 -15.48 -6.23
N ILE A 89 5.16 -15.51 -7.46
CA ILE A 89 3.82 -15.05 -7.86
C ILE A 89 2.94 -16.25 -8.16
N HIS A 90 1.83 -16.35 -7.47
CA HIS A 90 0.86 -17.44 -7.60
C HIS A 90 -0.46 -16.91 -8.14
N ALA A 91 -1.18 -17.71 -8.96
CA ALA A 91 -2.60 -17.46 -9.11
C ALA A 91 -3.27 -17.54 -7.73
N SER A 92 -4.17 -16.59 -7.42
CA SER A 92 -4.75 -16.53 -6.09
C SER A 92 -5.40 -17.84 -5.67
N GLY A 93 -4.98 -18.34 -4.51
CA GLY A 93 -5.44 -19.61 -3.95
C GLY A 93 -4.83 -20.87 -4.60
N LYS A 94 -3.83 -20.75 -5.48
CA LYS A 94 -3.15 -21.89 -6.08
C LYS A 94 -1.78 -22.11 -5.44
N PRO A 95 -1.37 -23.37 -5.19
CA PRO A 95 -0.09 -23.67 -4.55
C PRO A 95 1.11 -23.52 -5.50
N THR A 96 0.90 -23.73 -6.81
CA THR A 96 1.97 -23.65 -7.81
C THR A 96 2.17 -22.20 -8.25
N PRO A 97 3.40 -21.65 -8.18
CA PRO A 97 3.68 -20.31 -8.67
C PRO A 97 3.66 -20.29 -10.21
N TYR A 98 3.29 -19.16 -10.79
CA TYR A 98 3.56 -18.86 -12.19
C TYR A 98 5.06 -18.84 -12.45
N PHE A 99 5.81 -18.17 -11.55
CA PHE A 99 7.27 -18.13 -11.56
C PHE A 99 7.79 -17.66 -10.20
N SER A 100 9.09 -17.83 -10.01
CA SER A 100 9.83 -17.24 -8.88
C SER A 100 11.03 -16.48 -9.40
N THR A 101 11.37 -15.38 -8.74
CA THR A 101 12.53 -14.57 -9.06
C THR A 101 13.27 -14.18 -7.79
N VAL A 102 14.56 -13.89 -7.91
CA VAL A 102 15.40 -13.33 -6.85
C VAL A 102 15.60 -11.85 -7.15
N PHE A 103 15.43 -11.01 -6.14
CA PHE A 103 15.67 -9.58 -6.25
C PHE A 103 16.49 -9.10 -5.05
N GLU A 104 17.16 -7.97 -5.20
CA GLU A 104 17.97 -7.38 -4.15
C GLU A 104 17.48 -5.98 -3.85
N VAL A 105 17.41 -5.64 -2.56
CA VAL A 105 16.98 -4.33 -2.08
C VAL A 105 18.01 -3.74 -1.13
N VAL A 106 18.22 -2.45 -1.25
CA VAL A 106 19.17 -1.71 -0.43
C VAL A 106 18.44 -1.08 0.75
N LYS A 107 19.00 -1.22 1.95
CA LYS A 107 18.45 -0.58 3.16
C LYS A 107 18.19 0.91 2.95
N GLY A 108 17.10 1.41 3.49
CA GLY A 108 16.67 2.80 3.37
C GLY A 108 16.08 3.17 2.01
N ARG A 109 16.03 2.25 1.05
CA ARG A 109 15.46 2.49 -0.28
C ARG A 109 14.04 1.95 -0.39
N ALA A 110 13.25 2.63 -1.20
CA ALA A 110 11.92 2.18 -1.60
C ALA A 110 11.96 1.76 -3.08
N VAL A 111 11.33 0.62 -3.39
CA VAL A 111 11.29 0.08 -4.75
C VAL A 111 9.90 -0.42 -5.10
N SER A 112 9.54 -0.27 -6.37
CA SER A 112 8.35 -0.86 -6.98
C SER A 112 8.76 -1.94 -7.96
N LEU A 113 8.23 -3.15 -7.79
CA LEU A 113 8.40 -4.29 -8.71
C LEU A 113 7.12 -4.45 -9.52
N ALA A 114 7.16 -4.10 -10.81
CA ALA A 114 6.00 -4.19 -11.69
C ALA A 114 6.10 -5.45 -12.56
N PHE A 115 5.08 -6.27 -12.53
CA PHE A 115 4.96 -7.48 -13.33
C PHE A 115 3.97 -7.24 -14.48
N THR A 116 4.49 -7.18 -15.70
CA THR A 116 3.69 -6.96 -16.92
C THR A 116 3.31 -8.27 -17.61
N THR A 117 3.86 -9.39 -17.17
CA THR A 117 3.54 -10.77 -17.60
C THR A 117 3.93 -11.76 -16.50
N PHE A 118 3.28 -12.93 -16.46
CA PHE A 118 3.58 -14.02 -15.54
C PHE A 118 4.09 -15.28 -16.26
N ARG A 119 4.87 -15.11 -17.31
CA ARG A 119 5.51 -16.21 -18.00
C ARG A 119 6.75 -16.68 -17.26
N VAL A 120 7.08 -17.95 -17.38
CA VAL A 120 8.34 -18.51 -16.86
C VAL A 120 9.52 -17.73 -17.42
N GLY A 121 10.44 -17.30 -16.57
CA GLY A 121 11.60 -16.48 -16.94
C GLY A 121 11.30 -14.99 -17.11
N ALA A 122 10.07 -14.54 -16.81
CA ALA A 122 9.77 -13.11 -16.77
C ALA A 122 10.42 -12.46 -15.53
N GLU A 123 11.00 -11.31 -15.76
CA GLU A 123 11.53 -10.48 -14.68
C GLU A 123 10.63 -9.27 -14.44
N PRO A 124 10.51 -8.81 -13.18
CA PRO A 124 9.81 -7.58 -12.89
C PRO A 124 10.56 -6.36 -13.45
N ILE A 125 9.81 -5.34 -13.83
CA ILE A 125 10.39 -4.02 -14.03
C ILE A 125 10.67 -3.44 -12.64
N PHE A 126 11.92 -3.04 -12.42
CA PHE A 126 12.40 -2.51 -11.16
C PHE A 126 12.44 -0.98 -11.22
N PHE A 127 11.72 -0.33 -10.31
CA PHE A 127 11.74 1.12 -10.15
C PHE A 127 12.29 1.49 -8.78
N GLU A 128 13.31 2.32 -8.72
CA GLU A 128 13.70 2.98 -7.48
C GLU A 128 12.77 4.17 -7.22
N ASP A 129 12.01 4.11 -6.14
CA ASP A 129 11.02 5.11 -5.81
C ASP A 129 11.64 6.28 -5.04
N LYS A 130 11.26 7.49 -5.38
CA LYS A 130 11.74 8.69 -4.69
C LYS A 130 10.97 8.93 -3.40
N ALA A 131 11.68 9.31 -2.36
CA ALA A 131 11.08 9.76 -1.11
C ALA A 131 10.59 11.22 -1.23
N ASN A 132 9.47 11.55 -0.58
CA ASN A 132 9.05 12.93 -0.44
C ASN A 132 9.89 13.61 0.65
N THR A 133 10.88 14.39 0.23
CA THR A 133 11.77 15.15 1.13
C THR A 133 11.22 16.52 1.52
N ASN A 134 10.12 16.98 0.89
CA ASN A 134 9.50 18.27 1.20
C ASN A 134 8.08 18.07 1.73
N LYS A 135 7.92 18.24 3.04
CA LYS A 135 6.63 18.05 3.72
C LYS A 135 5.56 19.10 3.36
N LEU A 136 5.93 20.21 2.72
CA LEU A 136 4.99 21.23 2.23
C LEU A 136 4.50 20.94 0.81
N LYS A 137 5.13 20.00 0.11
CA LYS A 137 4.78 19.58 -1.24
C LYS A 137 4.20 18.18 -1.25
N ALA A 138 3.46 17.83 -2.29
CA ALA A 138 3.15 16.46 -2.63
C ALA A 138 4.19 15.92 -3.61
N LEU A 139 4.55 14.65 -3.49
CA LEU A 139 5.35 13.96 -4.48
C LEU A 139 4.41 13.17 -5.40
N LEU A 140 4.45 13.48 -6.68
CA LEU A 140 3.73 12.76 -7.74
C LEU A 140 4.71 11.94 -8.56
N SER A 141 4.48 10.62 -8.64
CA SER A 141 5.27 9.70 -9.45
C SER A 141 4.38 9.04 -10.51
N VAL A 142 4.84 8.98 -11.75
CA VAL A 142 4.14 8.33 -12.86
C VAL A 142 4.98 7.17 -13.37
N TYR A 143 4.36 6.01 -13.60
CA TYR A 143 4.97 4.77 -14.08
C TYR A 143 4.30 4.37 -15.39
N ASN A 144 5.04 4.31 -16.49
CA ASN A 144 4.51 3.83 -17.75
C ASN A 144 4.76 2.32 -17.90
N LEU A 145 3.68 1.54 -17.76
CA LEU A 145 3.66 0.08 -17.84
C LEU A 145 2.97 -0.43 -19.11
N ASP A 146 2.66 0.46 -20.07
CA ASP A 146 2.08 0.09 -21.36
C ASP A 146 3.16 0.08 -22.45
N SER A 147 3.44 -1.11 -23.00
CA SER A 147 4.42 -1.29 -24.07
C SER A 147 3.88 -0.93 -25.47
N LYS A 148 2.57 -0.66 -25.61
CA LYS A 148 1.90 -0.51 -26.93
C LYS A 148 1.64 0.94 -27.29
N VAL A 149 1.32 1.78 -26.32
CA VAL A 149 0.98 3.20 -26.58
C VAL A 149 2.19 4.01 -27.01
N GLY A 150 3.40 3.58 -26.64
CA GLY A 150 4.65 4.32 -26.86
C GLY A 150 4.92 5.37 -25.77
N PRO A 151 5.81 6.35 -26.00
CA PRO A 151 6.07 7.41 -25.05
C PRO A 151 4.83 8.27 -24.81
N VAL A 152 4.62 8.66 -23.54
CA VAL A 152 3.41 9.35 -23.06
C VAL A 152 3.79 10.68 -22.42
N ASP A 153 3.07 11.73 -22.75
CA ASP A 153 3.05 13.01 -22.02
C ASP A 153 1.92 13.01 -21.00
N ILE A 154 2.15 13.59 -19.82
CA ILE A 154 1.10 13.90 -18.85
C ILE A 154 0.84 15.39 -18.90
N LEU A 155 -0.38 15.77 -19.24
CA LEU A 155 -0.79 17.14 -19.51
C LEU A 155 -1.93 17.56 -18.58
N THR A 156 -2.08 18.87 -18.38
CA THR A 156 -3.36 19.42 -17.89
C THR A 156 -4.49 19.15 -18.90
N THR A 157 -5.73 19.15 -18.45
CA THR A 157 -6.89 18.77 -19.29
C THR A 157 -7.10 19.66 -20.50
N ASP A 158 -6.63 20.91 -20.45
CA ASP A 158 -6.59 21.85 -21.56
C ASP A 158 -5.42 21.61 -22.53
N GLY A 159 -4.50 20.72 -22.18
CA GLY A 159 -3.29 20.42 -22.94
C GLY A 159 -2.28 21.58 -22.99
N ALA A 160 -2.42 22.58 -22.11
CA ALA A 160 -1.54 23.75 -22.10
C ALA A 160 -0.23 23.51 -21.36
N THR A 161 -0.26 22.70 -20.28
CA THR A 161 0.91 22.45 -19.47
C THR A 161 1.30 20.97 -19.50
N LYS A 162 2.56 20.70 -19.83
CA LYS A 162 3.17 19.39 -19.68
C LYS A 162 3.70 19.22 -18.26
N VAL A 163 3.12 18.27 -17.52
CA VAL A 163 3.57 17.91 -16.16
C VAL A 163 4.72 16.91 -16.22
N PHE A 164 4.62 15.93 -17.12
CA PHE A 164 5.70 15.01 -17.48
C PHE A 164 5.75 14.87 -19.00
N GLU A 165 6.95 14.70 -19.53
CA GLU A 165 7.17 14.62 -20.98
C GLU A 165 7.88 13.32 -21.36
N GLY A 166 7.39 12.66 -22.42
CA GLY A 166 8.05 11.59 -23.10
C GLY A 166 8.32 10.34 -22.25
N LEU A 167 7.43 10.00 -21.30
CA LEU A 167 7.56 8.81 -20.48
C LEU A 167 7.52 7.55 -21.34
N ALA A 168 8.67 6.91 -21.53
CA ALA A 168 8.78 5.66 -22.28
C ALA A 168 8.25 4.46 -21.45
N TYR A 169 7.95 3.35 -22.14
CA TYR A 169 7.62 2.09 -21.46
C TYR A 169 8.75 1.68 -20.49
N ALA A 170 8.35 1.09 -19.36
CA ALA A 170 9.25 0.66 -18.29
C ALA A 170 10.07 1.80 -17.65
N THR A 171 9.60 3.04 -17.74
CA THR A 171 10.20 4.18 -17.04
C THR A 171 9.23 4.82 -16.05
N SER A 172 9.80 5.52 -15.07
CA SER A 172 9.06 6.34 -14.13
C SER A 172 9.68 7.72 -14.01
N ALA A 173 8.85 8.71 -13.70
CA ALA A 173 9.30 10.06 -13.36
C ALA A 173 8.56 10.56 -12.12
N SER A 174 9.21 11.44 -11.36
CA SER A 174 8.66 12.00 -10.13
C SER A 174 8.88 13.50 -10.06
N LEU A 175 7.87 14.22 -9.56
CA LEU A 175 7.88 15.67 -9.43
C LEU A 175 7.28 16.10 -8.08
N LEU A 176 7.92 17.06 -7.41
CA LEU A 176 7.36 17.73 -6.26
C LEU A 176 6.42 18.84 -6.72
N VAL A 177 5.14 18.70 -6.40
CA VAL A 177 4.07 19.63 -6.81
C VAL A 177 3.41 20.29 -5.61
N ASN A 178 2.71 21.40 -5.84
CA ASN A 178 1.83 21.98 -4.82
C ASN A 178 0.70 20.98 -4.49
N PRO A 179 0.28 20.90 -3.21
CA PRO A 179 -0.84 20.05 -2.81
C PRO A 179 -2.15 20.68 -3.30
N ILE A 180 -2.65 20.19 -4.43
CA ILE A 180 -3.89 20.66 -5.08
C ILE A 180 -4.72 19.49 -5.57
N ALA A 181 -6.01 19.76 -5.79
CA ALA A 181 -6.86 18.90 -6.60
C ALA A 181 -6.66 19.27 -8.08
N ILE A 182 -6.38 18.29 -8.94
CA ILE A 182 -6.11 18.51 -10.36
C ILE A 182 -6.56 17.31 -11.20
N ASP A 183 -7.10 17.62 -12.37
CA ASP A 183 -7.38 16.64 -13.42
C ASP A 183 -6.28 16.71 -14.48
N LEU A 184 -5.77 15.54 -14.84
CA LEU A 184 -4.72 15.39 -15.83
C LEU A 184 -5.15 14.38 -16.91
N ILE A 185 -4.49 14.46 -18.04
CA ILE A 185 -4.62 13.51 -19.15
C ILE A 185 -3.27 12.89 -19.46
N ALA A 186 -3.29 11.62 -19.86
CA ALA A 186 -2.17 10.96 -20.49
C ALA A 186 -2.42 10.95 -22.00
N ALA A 187 -1.48 11.43 -22.79
CA ALA A 187 -1.56 11.48 -24.24
C ALA A 187 -0.26 10.94 -24.86
N LYS A 188 -0.31 10.52 -26.13
CA LYS A 188 0.92 10.20 -26.86
C LYS A 188 1.81 11.42 -26.95
N ILE A 189 3.11 11.23 -27.00
CA ILE A 189 4.06 12.34 -27.15
C ILE A 189 3.70 13.23 -28.33
N GLY A 190 3.63 14.54 -28.06
CA GLY A 190 3.28 15.53 -29.07
C GLY A 190 1.80 15.62 -29.44
N ASP A 191 0.94 14.78 -28.85
CA ASP A 191 -0.51 14.77 -29.05
C ASP A 191 -1.22 15.36 -27.82
N LYS A 192 -2.48 15.78 -28.00
CA LYS A 192 -3.38 16.23 -26.93
C LYS A 192 -4.62 15.37 -26.80
N VAL A 193 -4.73 14.32 -27.63
CA VAL A 193 -5.85 13.37 -27.57
C VAL A 193 -5.68 12.45 -26.39
N PRO A 194 -6.59 12.49 -25.40
CA PRO A 194 -6.44 11.67 -24.19
C PRO A 194 -6.49 10.17 -24.50
N GLN A 195 -5.43 9.46 -24.10
CA GLN A 195 -5.40 8.00 -24.04
C GLN A 195 -5.89 7.51 -22.67
N GLY A 196 -5.75 8.34 -21.64
CA GLY A 196 -6.22 8.09 -20.28
C GLY A 196 -6.49 9.41 -19.55
N ARG A 197 -7.28 9.34 -18.48
CA ARG A 197 -7.63 10.49 -17.63
C ARG A 197 -7.42 10.12 -16.17
N MET A 198 -7.07 11.09 -15.34
CA MET A 198 -6.88 10.92 -13.90
C MET A 198 -7.29 12.17 -13.14
N SER A 199 -7.88 11.96 -11.97
CA SER A 199 -8.15 13.00 -10.97
C SER A 199 -7.33 12.73 -9.73
N LEU A 200 -6.65 13.73 -9.22
CA LEU A 200 -5.78 13.66 -8.06
C LEU A 200 -6.19 14.73 -7.05
N ALA A 201 -6.39 14.34 -5.80
CA ALA A 201 -6.56 15.26 -4.67
C ALA A 201 -5.33 15.13 -3.76
N MET A 202 -4.34 15.94 -4.02
CA MET A 202 -3.04 15.83 -3.36
C MET A 202 -2.99 16.70 -2.09
N THR A 203 -2.43 16.16 -1.01
CA THR A 203 -2.26 16.82 0.28
C THR A 203 -0.78 17.05 0.58
N GLN A 204 -0.50 17.95 1.51
CA GLN A 204 0.87 18.23 1.98
C GLN A 204 1.53 16.95 2.52
N GLY A 205 2.79 16.75 2.14
CA GLY A 205 3.59 15.60 2.55
C GLY A 205 3.17 14.30 1.89
N GLY A 206 2.04 14.27 1.16
CA GLY A 206 1.54 13.07 0.49
C GLY A 206 2.47 12.59 -0.63
N THR A 207 2.47 11.29 -0.88
CA THR A 207 3.20 10.66 -2.00
C THR A 207 2.22 9.86 -2.83
N TYR A 208 2.12 10.20 -4.10
CA TYR A 208 1.11 9.65 -5.01
C TYR A 208 1.76 8.95 -6.17
N SER A 209 1.14 7.86 -6.60
CA SER A 209 1.53 7.13 -7.80
C SER A 209 0.41 7.15 -8.83
N VAL A 210 0.81 7.31 -10.08
CA VAL A 210 -0.03 7.13 -11.25
C VAL A 210 0.55 5.98 -12.07
N LEU A 211 -0.26 4.95 -12.28
CA LEU A 211 0.09 3.79 -13.08
C LEU A 211 -0.62 3.90 -14.43
N LEU A 212 0.15 3.89 -15.51
CA LEU A 212 -0.35 3.84 -16.89
C LEU A 212 -0.22 2.39 -17.36
N LEU A 213 -1.35 1.73 -17.56
CA LEU A 213 -1.41 0.30 -17.87
C LEU A 213 -2.14 0.03 -19.18
N PRO A 214 -1.88 -1.12 -19.82
CA PRO A 214 -2.60 -1.51 -21.02
C PRO A 214 -4.12 -1.58 -20.79
N GLY A 215 -4.88 -0.79 -21.53
CA GLY A 215 -6.32 -0.87 -21.55
C GLY A 215 -6.85 -1.58 -22.81
N ASP A 216 -8.17 -1.54 -22.98
CA ASP A 216 -8.81 -2.05 -24.17
C ASP A 216 -8.77 -1.02 -25.32
N SER A 217 -8.78 -1.51 -26.54
CA SER A 217 -8.84 -0.67 -27.75
C SER A 217 -7.74 0.40 -27.85
N GLY A 218 -6.53 0.11 -27.33
CA GLY A 218 -5.37 1.00 -27.39
C GLY A 218 -5.44 2.20 -26.46
N LYS A 219 -6.40 2.27 -25.56
CA LYS A 219 -6.48 3.27 -24.49
C LYS A 219 -5.71 2.80 -23.25
N LEU A 220 -5.33 3.75 -22.41
CA LEU A 220 -4.68 3.47 -21.14
C LEU A 220 -5.72 3.25 -20.03
N ILE A 221 -5.51 2.24 -19.20
CA ILE A 221 -6.04 2.21 -17.84
C ILE A 221 -5.13 3.07 -16.99
N VAL A 222 -5.69 4.06 -16.31
CA VAL A 222 -4.97 4.88 -15.36
C VAL A 222 -5.43 4.54 -13.95
N ARG A 223 -4.49 4.28 -13.06
CA ARG A 223 -4.74 4.07 -11.64
C ARG A 223 -3.94 5.06 -10.83
N THR A 224 -4.58 5.66 -9.85
CA THR A 224 -3.94 6.55 -8.88
C THR A 224 -3.95 5.90 -7.52
N ALA A 225 -2.88 6.04 -6.76
CA ALA A 225 -2.75 5.51 -5.42
C ALA A 225 -2.02 6.51 -4.50
N LEU A 226 -2.50 6.64 -3.28
CA LEU A 226 -1.72 7.23 -2.20
C LEU A 226 -0.75 6.15 -1.69
N ASN A 227 0.54 6.43 -1.74
CA ASN A 227 1.55 5.49 -1.28
C ASN A 227 1.53 5.38 0.24
N LYS A 228 1.41 4.17 0.74
CA LYS A 228 1.41 3.84 2.16
C LYS A 228 2.43 2.74 2.43
N ILE A 229 2.96 2.75 3.64
CA ILE A 229 3.81 1.67 4.15
C ILE A 229 2.92 0.78 5.00
N GLU A 230 3.03 -0.55 4.87
CA GLU A 230 2.32 -1.48 5.75
C GLU A 230 2.73 -1.22 7.20
N ARG A 231 1.80 -1.41 8.13
CA ARG A 231 2.11 -1.32 9.54
C ARG A 231 3.14 -2.37 9.91
N TYR A 232 4.25 -1.90 10.50
CA TYR A 232 5.26 -2.81 11.00
C TYR A 232 4.75 -3.48 12.27
N THR A 233 4.46 -4.77 12.20
CA THR A 233 4.12 -5.58 13.36
C THR A 233 5.31 -6.49 13.68
N THR A 234 5.98 -6.24 14.80
CA THR A 234 6.90 -7.23 15.40
C THR A 234 6.11 -8.49 15.73
N LYS A 235 6.49 -9.61 15.15
CA LYS A 235 6.03 -10.93 15.58
C LYS A 235 6.97 -11.46 16.63
#